data_dcfcc4469459b3b926e99c09ca4cb8b0
#
_entry.id   dcfcc4469459b3b926e99c09ca4cb8b0
#
_cell.length_a   1.000
_cell.length_b   1.000
_cell.length_c   1.000
_cell.angle_alpha   90.00
_cell.angle_beta   90.00
_cell.angle_gamma   90.00
#
_symmetry.space_group_name_H-M   'P 1'
#
loop_
_entity.id
_entity.type
_entity.pdbx_description
1 polymer ?
#
loop_
_entity_poly.entity_id
_entity_poly.type
_entity_poly.pdbx_seq_one_letter_code
_entity_poly.pdbx_strand_id
1 'polypeptide(L)'
;LGILPFDQANRGAEEAHKELGNTGSLQYIGPTPENSVAGQIEMLTTATTQKQNVVMLSNNAGDQIAAAAEAAQAAGTKVVTWDSPIPSAKGETVFVAQVDFNQIGIVMADMAHSMMGGAGEFAVLSATPDAANQNAWIAAMNEALKGDKYKDMKLVDTVYGDDQSEKS
;
A
#
# COMPACT_ATOMS: atom_id res chain seq x y z
N LEU A 1 -11.11 6.11 -5.47
CA LEU A 1 -12.37 6.23 -4.73
C LEU A 1 -13.31 5.10 -5.12
N GLY A 2 -14.17 4.62 -4.20
CA GLY A 2 -15.08 3.52 -4.46
C GLY A 2 -14.45 2.13 -4.35
N ILE A 3 -13.22 2.03 -3.84
CA ILE A 3 -12.57 0.76 -3.49
C ILE A 3 -12.83 0.50 -2.00
N LEU A 4 -13.50 -0.58 -1.69
CA LEU A 4 -14.06 -0.86 -0.36
C LEU A 4 -13.08 -0.68 0.82
N PRO A 5 -11.82 -1.17 0.79
CA PRO A 5 -10.89 -0.97 1.90
C PRO A 5 -10.56 0.51 2.15
N PHE A 6 -10.40 1.31 1.11
CA PHE A 6 -10.10 2.73 1.24
C PHE A 6 -11.30 3.53 1.72
N ASP A 7 -12.52 3.18 1.29
CA ASP A 7 -13.74 3.81 1.78
C ASP A 7 -14.01 3.45 3.26
N GLN A 8 -13.61 2.26 3.69
CA GLN A 8 -13.65 1.89 5.12
C GLN A 8 -12.64 2.70 5.94
N ALA A 9 -11.42 2.90 5.45
CA ALA A 9 -10.42 3.75 6.10
C ALA A 9 -10.91 5.20 6.20
N ASN A 10 -11.56 5.73 5.15
CA ASN A 10 -12.15 7.08 5.20
C ASN A 10 -13.21 7.18 6.30
N ARG A 11 -14.10 6.19 6.43
CA ARG A 11 -15.11 6.18 7.52
C ARG A 11 -14.45 6.22 8.90
N GLY A 12 -13.39 5.44 9.11
CA GLY A 12 -12.60 5.48 10.34
C GLY A 12 -11.96 6.85 10.59
N ALA A 13 -11.46 7.51 9.55
CA ALA A 13 -10.92 8.86 9.64
C ALA A 13 -12.00 9.89 10.00
N GLU A 14 -13.20 9.77 9.44
CA GLU A 14 -14.36 10.64 9.76
C GLU A 14 -14.81 10.45 11.24
N GLU A 15 -14.85 9.21 11.71
CA GLU A 15 -15.17 8.92 13.12
C GLU A 15 -14.13 9.49 14.06
N ALA A 16 -12.84 9.29 13.80
CA ALA A 16 -11.75 9.85 14.58
C ALA A 16 -11.78 11.39 14.57
N HIS A 17 -12.04 12.00 13.40
CA HIS A 17 -12.19 13.45 13.27
C HIS A 17 -13.32 13.97 14.17
N LYS A 18 -14.47 13.29 14.18
CA LYS A 18 -15.60 13.62 15.06
C LYS A 18 -15.25 13.47 16.54
N GLU A 19 -14.58 12.39 16.93
CA GLU A 19 -14.12 12.17 18.31
C GLU A 19 -13.16 13.26 18.78
N LEU A 20 -12.33 13.79 17.87
CA LEU A 20 -11.43 14.90 18.13
C LEU A 20 -12.11 16.28 18.07
N GLY A 21 -13.44 16.32 18.03
CA GLY A 21 -14.24 17.54 18.09
C GLY A 21 -14.35 18.29 16.77
N ASN A 22 -14.13 17.63 15.63
CA ASN A 22 -14.15 18.23 14.28
C ASN A 22 -13.21 19.44 14.15
N THR A 23 -12.04 19.38 14.79
CA THR A 23 -11.04 20.43 14.73
C THR A 23 -10.37 20.44 13.35
N GLY A 24 -10.49 21.55 12.62
CA GLY A 24 -9.97 21.67 11.26
C GLY A 24 -10.91 21.06 10.21
N SER A 25 -10.34 20.64 9.09
CA SER A 25 -11.08 20.00 8.00
C SER A 25 -10.46 18.67 7.62
N LEU A 26 -11.27 17.69 7.24
CA LEU A 26 -10.86 16.41 6.67
C LEU A 26 -11.32 16.36 5.22
N GLN A 27 -10.41 15.97 4.32
CA GLN A 27 -10.71 15.79 2.90
C GLN A 27 -10.21 14.42 2.46
N TYR A 28 -11.07 13.64 1.82
CA TYR A 28 -10.74 12.34 1.23
C TYR A 28 -10.71 12.46 -0.28
N ILE A 29 -9.55 12.22 -0.88
CA ILE A 29 -9.31 12.31 -2.32
C ILE A 29 -8.46 11.14 -2.79
N GLY A 30 -8.48 10.85 -4.08
CA GLY A 30 -7.64 9.85 -4.70
C GLY A 30 -7.58 10.03 -6.22
N PRO A 31 -6.49 9.61 -6.85
CA PRO A 31 -6.33 9.65 -8.30
C PRO A 31 -7.25 8.65 -9.01
N THR A 32 -7.35 8.75 -10.33
CA THR A 32 -7.95 7.68 -11.14
C THR A 32 -6.96 6.52 -11.31
N PRO A 33 -7.43 5.29 -11.58
CA PRO A 33 -6.56 4.14 -11.80
C PRO A 33 -5.51 4.38 -12.90
N GLU A 34 -5.91 5.05 -14.00
CA GLU A 34 -5.05 5.32 -15.16
C GLU A 34 -3.94 6.35 -14.85
N ASN A 35 -4.11 7.15 -13.81
CA ASN A 35 -3.16 8.18 -13.39
C ASN A 35 -2.74 8.02 -11.92
N SER A 36 -2.65 6.79 -11.44
CA SER A 36 -2.45 6.51 -10.02
C SER A 36 -1.16 7.13 -9.49
N VAL A 37 -0.02 6.86 -10.11
CA VAL A 37 1.30 7.33 -9.66
C VAL A 37 1.43 8.85 -9.77
N ALA A 38 1.29 9.40 -10.98
CA ALA A 38 1.44 10.83 -11.22
C ALA A 38 0.37 11.65 -10.48
N GLY A 39 -0.86 11.13 -10.43
CA GLY A 39 -1.95 11.77 -9.70
C GLY A 39 -1.70 11.86 -8.20
N GLN A 40 -1.14 10.83 -7.57
CA GLN A 40 -0.77 10.91 -6.14
C GLN A 40 0.32 11.94 -5.88
N ILE A 41 1.36 12.00 -6.73
CA ILE A 41 2.43 12.98 -6.60
C ILE A 41 1.88 14.41 -6.76
N GLU A 42 0.99 14.64 -7.72
CA GLU A 42 0.34 15.93 -7.94
C GLU A 42 -0.54 16.33 -6.73
N MET A 43 -1.33 15.39 -6.20
CA MET A 43 -2.18 15.64 -5.03
C MET A 43 -1.37 15.98 -3.79
N LEU A 44 -0.26 15.27 -3.52
CA LEU A 44 0.64 15.58 -2.42
C LEU A 44 1.29 16.97 -2.59
N THR A 45 1.74 17.29 -3.79
CA THR A 45 2.30 18.61 -4.13
C THR A 45 1.28 19.73 -3.93
N THR A 46 0.03 19.49 -4.35
CA THR A 46 -1.08 20.43 -4.17
C THR A 46 -1.38 20.66 -2.69
N ALA A 47 -1.50 19.58 -1.91
CA ALA A 47 -1.72 19.66 -0.47
C ALA A 47 -0.60 20.44 0.24
N THR A 48 0.65 20.23 -0.18
CA THR A 48 1.82 20.97 0.32
C THR A 48 1.70 22.46 0.02
N THR A 49 1.34 22.82 -1.23
CA THR A 49 1.15 24.21 -1.66
C THR A 49 0.01 24.90 -0.91
N GLN A 50 -1.04 24.15 -0.61
CA GLN A 50 -2.19 24.60 0.20
C GLN A 50 -1.88 24.66 1.71
N LYS A 51 -0.66 24.29 2.12
CA LYS A 51 -0.20 24.26 3.51
C LYS A 51 -1.07 23.38 4.41
N GLN A 52 -1.49 22.23 3.89
CA GLN A 52 -2.17 21.24 4.72
C GLN A 52 -1.24 20.79 5.85
N ASN A 53 -1.78 20.65 7.06
CA ASN A 53 -0.97 20.26 8.23
C ASN A 53 -0.47 18.81 8.15
N VAL A 54 -1.34 17.92 7.66
CA VAL A 54 -1.08 16.49 7.57
C VAL A 54 -1.65 15.95 6.26
N VAL A 55 -0.92 15.08 5.61
CA VAL A 55 -1.41 14.22 4.53
C VAL A 55 -1.29 12.77 4.99
N MET A 56 -2.41 12.04 5.02
CA MET A 56 -2.46 10.61 5.26
C MET A 56 -2.52 9.90 3.92
N LEU A 57 -1.50 9.10 3.59
CA LEU A 57 -1.24 8.55 2.26
C LEU A 57 -1.16 7.03 2.29
N SER A 58 -1.99 6.33 1.50
CA SER A 58 -1.70 4.97 1.06
C SER A 58 -0.96 5.05 -0.27
N ASN A 59 0.32 4.69 -0.28
CA ASN A 59 1.23 5.00 -1.38
C ASN A 59 1.13 3.97 -2.52
N ASN A 60 0.75 4.42 -3.72
CA ASN A 60 0.73 3.63 -4.95
C ASN A 60 1.85 4.00 -5.94
N ALA A 61 2.77 4.87 -5.52
CA ALA A 61 3.80 5.41 -6.39
C ALA A 61 5.22 4.86 -6.08
N GLY A 62 5.30 3.85 -5.19
CA GLY A 62 6.60 3.36 -4.75
C GLY A 62 7.51 4.48 -4.23
N ASP A 63 8.78 4.49 -4.62
CA ASP A 63 9.72 5.56 -4.27
C ASP A 63 9.60 6.81 -5.15
N GLN A 64 8.78 6.79 -6.20
CA GLN A 64 8.62 7.95 -7.09
C GLN A 64 8.02 9.16 -6.35
N ILE A 65 7.25 8.93 -5.28
CA ILE A 65 6.66 10.00 -4.46
C ILE A 65 7.63 10.60 -3.44
N ALA A 66 8.77 9.98 -3.18
CA ALA A 66 9.70 10.35 -2.10
C ALA A 66 10.11 11.83 -2.15
N ALA A 67 10.48 12.34 -3.32
CA ALA A 67 10.87 13.75 -3.47
C ALA A 67 9.74 14.72 -3.10
N ALA A 68 8.50 14.41 -3.47
CA ALA A 68 7.33 15.22 -3.09
C ALA A 68 7.05 15.14 -1.58
N ALA A 69 7.27 13.97 -0.97
CA ALA A 69 7.12 13.78 0.47
C ALA A 69 8.20 14.53 1.27
N GLU A 70 9.44 14.52 0.82
CA GLU A 70 10.53 15.34 1.41
C GLU A 70 10.22 16.84 1.31
N ALA A 71 9.73 17.29 0.15
CA ALA A 71 9.31 18.68 -0.04
C ALA A 71 8.14 19.07 0.88
N ALA A 72 7.16 18.16 1.06
CA ALA A 72 6.05 18.35 1.98
C ALA A 72 6.54 18.52 3.43
N GLN A 73 7.43 17.65 3.90
CA GLN A 73 8.04 17.77 5.22
C GLN A 73 8.82 19.08 5.39
N ALA A 74 9.62 19.47 4.40
CA ALA A 74 10.38 20.73 4.42
C ALA A 74 9.44 21.96 4.50
N ALA A 75 8.25 21.88 3.91
CA ALA A 75 7.22 22.90 3.98
C ALA A 75 6.39 22.87 5.28
N GLY A 76 6.62 21.89 6.16
CA GLY A 76 5.92 21.74 7.44
C GLY A 76 4.70 20.81 7.43
N THR A 77 4.34 20.23 6.28
CA THR A 77 3.29 19.21 6.15
C THR A 77 3.79 17.85 6.66
N LYS A 78 3.07 17.22 7.57
CA LYS A 78 3.38 15.86 8.01
C LYS A 78 2.85 14.85 6.99
N VAL A 79 3.67 13.88 6.61
CA VAL A 79 3.27 12.79 5.72
C VAL A 79 3.17 11.51 6.55
N VAL A 80 1.95 11.06 6.79
CA VAL A 80 1.64 9.81 7.51
C VAL A 80 1.25 8.79 6.45
N THR A 81 2.06 7.76 6.25
CA THR A 81 1.67 6.66 5.39
C THR A 81 0.90 5.60 6.17
N TRP A 82 -0.03 4.95 5.51
CA TRP A 82 -0.79 3.82 6.03
C TRP A 82 -1.00 2.78 4.94
N ASP A 83 -1.25 1.54 5.30
CA ASP A 83 -1.40 0.43 4.33
C ASP A 83 -0.14 0.18 3.49
N SER A 84 0.26 1.12 2.66
CA SER A 84 1.43 1.03 1.77
C SER A 84 2.42 2.18 2.07
N PRO A 85 3.66 1.87 2.50
CA PRO A 85 4.68 2.86 2.85
C PRO A 85 5.37 3.47 1.63
N ILE A 86 6.22 4.47 1.86
CA ILE A 86 7.28 4.85 0.93
C ILE A 86 8.46 3.88 1.17
N PRO A 87 8.88 3.05 0.19
CA PRO A 87 9.88 2.00 0.45
C PRO A 87 11.20 2.49 1.06
N SER A 88 11.68 3.66 0.63
CA SER A 88 12.87 4.30 1.20
C SER A 88 12.62 5.02 2.53
N ALA A 89 11.37 5.15 2.97
CA ALA A 89 10.91 5.99 4.08
C ALA A 89 11.29 7.49 3.96
N LYS A 90 11.75 7.95 2.81
CA LYS A 90 12.12 9.35 2.58
C LYS A 90 10.88 10.23 2.55
N GLY A 91 10.89 11.27 3.37
CA GLY A 91 9.75 12.19 3.51
C GLY A 91 8.56 11.61 4.28
N GLU A 92 8.64 10.37 4.76
CA GLU A 92 7.63 9.74 5.60
C GLU A 92 7.83 10.13 7.06
N THR A 93 6.80 10.65 7.72
CA THR A 93 6.85 11.02 9.14
C THR A 93 6.66 9.79 10.03
N VAL A 94 5.69 8.94 9.67
CA VAL A 94 5.37 7.69 10.34
C VAL A 94 4.58 6.80 9.39
N PHE A 95 4.79 5.48 9.50
CA PHE A 95 4.01 4.47 8.79
C PHE A 95 3.11 3.71 9.77
N VAL A 96 1.84 3.58 9.40
CA VAL A 96 0.83 2.78 10.12
C VAL A 96 0.56 1.52 9.32
N ALA A 97 1.19 0.42 9.71
CA ALA A 97 0.99 -0.88 9.09
C ALA A 97 -0.32 -1.50 9.58
N GLN A 98 -1.15 -2.01 8.67
CA GLN A 98 -2.36 -2.76 9.01
C GLN A 98 -2.03 -4.20 9.45
N VAL A 99 -0.88 -4.75 9.04
CA VAL A 99 -0.42 -6.10 9.31
C VAL A 99 1.09 -6.17 9.40
N ASP A 100 1.64 -7.26 9.96
CA ASP A 100 3.05 -7.61 9.81
C ASP A 100 3.29 -8.16 8.40
N PHE A 101 4.02 -7.45 7.58
CA PHE A 101 4.26 -7.80 6.17
C PHE A 101 4.99 -9.13 5.99
N ASN A 102 5.89 -9.47 6.92
CA ASN A 102 6.59 -10.76 6.90
C ASN A 102 5.63 -11.91 7.21
N GLN A 103 4.75 -11.73 8.17
CA GLN A 103 3.75 -12.73 8.52
C GLN A 103 2.75 -12.97 7.39
N ILE A 104 2.32 -11.94 6.67
CA ILE A 104 1.44 -12.10 5.50
C ILE A 104 2.11 -12.98 4.45
N GLY A 105 3.39 -12.76 4.13
CA GLY A 105 4.12 -13.59 3.17
C GLY A 105 4.16 -15.06 3.57
N ILE A 106 4.40 -15.35 4.85
CA ILE A 106 4.40 -16.72 5.40
C ILE A 106 3.00 -17.35 5.30
N VAL A 107 1.97 -16.60 5.70
CA VAL A 107 0.57 -17.08 5.63
C VAL A 107 0.16 -17.36 4.19
N MET A 108 0.57 -16.54 3.22
CA MET A 108 0.31 -16.79 1.80
C MET A 108 0.97 -18.11 1.33
N ALA A 109 2.23 -18.35 1.71
CA ALA A 109 2.92 -19.61 1.39
C ALA A 109 2.23 -20.80 2.04
N ASP A 110 1.84 -20.69 3.31
CA ASP A 110 1.13 -21.74 4.05
C ASP A 110 -0.24 -22.06 3.45
N MET A 111 -0.97 -21.03 3.05
CA MET A 111 -2.29 -21.19 2.43
C MET A 111 -2.17 -21.89 1.07
N ALA A 112 -1.24 -21.45 0.22
CA ALA A 112 -0.97 -22.10 -1.06
C ALA A 112 -0.55 -23.56 -0.85
N HIS A 113 0.37 -23.84 0.09
CA HIS A 113 0.79 -25.20 0.43
C HIS A 113 -0.40 -26.07 0.85
N SER A 114 -1.25 -25.57 1.72
CA SER A 114 -2.43 -26.31 2.21
C SER A 114 -3.43 -26.60 1.08
N MET A 115 -3.73 -25.60 0.24
CA MET A 115 -4.70 -25.73 -0.86
C MET A 115 -4.23 -26.68 -1.95
N MET A 116 -2.91 -26.73 -2.19
CA MET A 116 -2.30 -27.56 -3.23
C MET A 116 -1.92 -28.96 -2.75
N GLY A 117 -2.11 -29.27 -1.47
CA GLY A 117 -1.66 -30.54 -0.92
C GLY A 117 -0.14 -30.67 -0.82
N GLY A 118 0.57 -29.56 -0.73
CA GLY A 118 2.01 -29.50 -0.46
C GLY A 118 2.91 -29.48 -1.70
N ALA A 119 2.37 -29.61 -2.90
CA ALA A 119 3.17 -29.65 -4.13
C ALA A 119 2.47 -29.03 -5.33
N GLY A 120 3.24 -28.54 -6.32
CA GLY A 120 2.72 -28.03 -7.57
C GLY A 120 3.18 -26.62 -7.92
N GLU A 121 2.66 -26.10 -9.02
CA GLU A 121 2.95 -24.76 -9.51
C GLU A 121 1.79 -23.80 -9.22
N PHE A 122 2.09 -22.56 -8.88
CA PHE A 122 1.10 -21.52 -8.66
C PHE A 122 1.62 -20.15 -9.12
N ALA A 123 0.71 -19.21 -9.30
CA ALA A 123 1.03 -17.81 -9.60
C ALA A 123 0.44 -16.89 -8.55
N VAL A 124 0.97 -15.69 -8.45
CA VAL A 124 0.44 -14.60 -7.64
C VAL A 124 -0.22 -13.58 -8.57
N LEU A 125 -1.46 -13.20 -8.27
CA LEU A 125 -2.10 -12.03 -8.82
C LEU A 125 -1.94 -10.89 -7.83
N SER A 126 -1.24 -9.83 -8.23
CA SER A 126 -0.96 -8.63 -7.44
C SER A 126 -1.65 -7.41 -8.04
N ALA A 127 -1.63 -6.28 -7.33
CA ALA A 127 -2.22 -5.03 -7.80
C ALA A 127 -1.39 -4.40 -8.92
N THR A 128 -0.32 -3.71 -8.57
CA THR A 128 0.57 -3.04 -9.52
C THR A 128 2.04 -3.34 -9.20
N PRO A 129 2.95 -3.18 -10.17
CA PRO A 129 4.40 -3.33 -9.91
C PRO A 129 4.94 -2.35 -8.86
N ASP A 130 4.28 -1.21 -8.65
CA ASP A 130 4.69 -0.17 -7.69
C ASP A 130 4.02 -0.30 -6.30
N ALA A 131 3.15 -1.30 -6.10
CA ALA A 131 2.46 -1.55 -4.83
C ALA A 131 3.43 -2.04 -3.74
N ALA A 132 3.97 -1.12 -2.94
CA ALA A 132 5.04 -1.38 -1.97
C ALA A 132 4.66 -2.44 -0.93
N ASN A 133 3.42 -2.41 -0.40
CA ASN A 133 2.92 -3.40 0.55
C ASN A 133 2.89 -4.81 -0.07
N GLN A 134 2.26 -4.97 -1.24
CA GLN A 134 2.16 -6.27 -1.91
C GLN A 134 3.52 -6.80 -2.33
N ASN A 135 4.40 -5.94 -2.82
CA ASN A 135 5.78 -6.32 -3.14
C ASN A 135 6.53 -6.83 -1.90
N ALA A 136 6.33 -6.21 -0.73
CA ALA A 136 6.93 -6.69 0.52
C ALA A 136 6.35 -8.05 0.95
N TRP A 137 5.04 -8.27 0.80
CA TRP A 137 4.40 -9.57 1.10
C TRP A 137 4.90 -10.67 0.16
N ILE A 138 5.03 -10.39 -1.13
CA ILE A 138 5.54 -11.33 -2.14
C ILE A 138 7.02 -11.64 -1.86
N ALA A 139 7.82 -10.65 -1.48
CA ALA A 139 9.22 -10.87 -1.10
C ALA A 139 9.33 -11.79 0.13
N ALA A 140 8.52 -11.57 1.16
CA ALA A 140 8.46 -12.41 2.35
C ALA A 140 7.97 -13.84 2.03
N MET A 141 6.98 -13.98 1.13
CA MET A 141 6.52 -15.27 0.64
C MET A 141 7.64 -16.02 -0.12
N ASN A 142 8.34 -15.34 -1.01
CA ASN A 142 9.48 -15.92 -1.75
C ASN A 142 10.60 -16.38 -0.81
N GLU A 143 10.83 -15.66 0.29
CA GLU A 143 11.79 -16.08 1.30
C GLU A 143 11.31 -17.32 2.05
N ALA A 144 10.04 -17.36 2.43
CA ALA A 144 9.44 -18.53 3.09
C ALA A 144 9.50 -19.78 2.20
N LEU A 145 9.24 -19.64 0.90
CA LEU A 145 9.26 -20.75 -0.08
C LEU A 145 10.62 -21.45 -0.20
N LYS A 146 11.70 -20.85 0.29
CA LYS A 146 13.04 -21.50 0.34
C LYS A 146 13.14 -22.57 1.42
N GLY A 147 12.20 -22.63 2.35
CA GLY A 147 12.16 -23.61 3.42
C GLY A 147 11.78 -25.02 2.95
N ASP A 148 12.29 -26.03 3.63
CA ASP A 148 12.04 -27.45 3.30
C ASP A 148 10.56 -27.82 3.20
N LYS A 149 9.71 -27.15 3.97
CA LYS A 149 8.26 -27.34 3.95
C LYS A 149 7.66 -27.15 2.56
N TYR A 150 8.21 -26.23 1.76
CA TYR A 150 7.67 -25.79 0.48
C TYR A 150 8.46 -26.26 -0.74
N LYS A 151 9.43 -27.17 -0.55
CA LYS A 151 10.39 -27.61 -1.57
C LYS A 151 9.76 -28.15 -2.86
N ASP A 152 8.55 -28.71 -2.75
CA ASP A 152 7.81 -29.29 -3.87
C ASP A 152 6.80 -28.30 -4.48
N MET A 153 6.82 -27.03 -4.02
CA MET A 153 6.02 -25.94 -4.57
C MET A 153 6.89 -25.01 -5.43
N LYS A 154 6.27 -24.43 -6.45
CA LYS A 154 6.95 -23.48 -7.32
C LYS A 154 6.04 -22.30 -7.67
N LEU A 155 6.45 -21.11 -7.29
CA LEU A 155 5.90 -19.88 -7.84
C LEU A 155 6.42 -19.70 -9.25
N VAL A 156 5.51 -19.74 -10.25
CA VAL A 156 5.87 -19.66 -11.67
C VAL A 156 5.76 -18.27 -12.25
N ASP A 157 4.87 -17.43 -11.68
CA ASP A 157 4.67 -16.07 -12.18
C ASP A 157 4.06 -15.16 -11.12
N THR A 158 4.25 -13.84 -11.32
CA THR A 158 3.51 -12.78 -10.63
C THR A 158 2.91 -11.86 -11.69
N VAL A 159 1.60 -11.78 -11.72
CA VAL A 159 0.82 -10.97 -12.66
C VAL A 159 0.11 -9.83 -11.94
N TYR A 160 -0.30 -8.82 -12.67
CA TYR A 160 -0.82 -7.58 -12.11
C TYR A 160 -2.18 -7.23 -12.71
N GLY A 161 -3.17 -7.00 -11.87
CA GLY A 161 -4.55 -6.66 -12.25
C GLY A 161 -4.88 -5.16 -12.12
N ASP A 162 -3.93 -4.32 -11.72
CA ASP A 162 -4.10 -2.87 -11.54
C ASP A 162 -5.27 -2.48 -10.61
N ASP A 163 -5.65 -3.34 -9.66
CA ASP A 163 -6.85 -3.21 -8.82
C ASP A 163 -8.16 -3.08 -9.62
N GLN A 164 -8.19 -3.61 -10.85
CA GLN A 164 -9.35 -3.56 -11.75
C GLN A 164 -9.88 -4.98 -11.98
N SER A 165 -11.17 -5.19 -11.68
CA SER A 165 -11.79 -6.52 -11.79
C SER A 165 -11.73 -7.10 -13.21
N GLU A 166 -11.75 -6.24 -14.24
CA GLU A 166 -11.66 -6.63 -15.64
C GLU A 166 -10.26 -7.04 -16.10
N LYS A 167 -9.23 -6.75 -15.30
CA LYS A 167 -7.84 -7.12 -15.55
C LYS A 167 -7.35 -8.27 -14.68
N SER A 168 -8.12 -8.58 -13.64
CA SER A 168 -7.85 -9.65 -12.69
C SER A 168 -8.64 -10.90 -13.04
#